data_8bb3b1217ca8f30053767ab697c23488
#
_entry.id   8bb3b1217ca8f30053767ab697c23488
#
_cell.length_a   1.000
_cell.length_b   1.000
_cell.length_c   1.000
_cell.angle_alpha   90.00
_cell.angle_beta   90.00
_cell.angle_gamma   90.00
#
_symmetry.space_group_name_H-M   'P 1'
#
loop_
_entity.id
_entity.type
_entity.pdbx_description
1 polymer ?
#
loop_
_entity_poly.entity_id
_entity_poly.type
_entity_poly.pdbx_seq_one_letter_code
_entity_poly.pdbx_strand_id
1 'polypeptide(L)'
;MNNNFKKVNLNVLIAILLLSQIILIFMNSPIEQIAQNYQSNSLEKFTTMISGDKSVDIITSDKMVKINENKTMLIGDASLKNSEYEISSKNVTIDTHNKITSSVKETETTNNQGTIKSEGFEFDQEANIIKFNGKSEFKTNED
;
A
#
# COMPACT_ATOMS: atom_id res chain seq x y z
N MET A 1 42.99 25.36 44.73
CA MET A 1 41.85 25.07 43.88
C MET A 1 42.23 25.36 42.40
N ASN A 2 42.50 24.30 41.62
CA ASN A 2 42.93 24.47 40.22
C ASN A 2 41.68 24.47 39.32
N ASN A 3 41.27 25.65 38.85
CA ASN A 3 40.22 25.83 37.84
C ASN A 3 40.82 25.67 36.44
N ASN A 4 41.06 24.41 36.03
CA ASN A 4 41.32 24.09 34.64
C ASN A 4 39.99 24.03 33.84
N PHE A 5 39.37 25.17 33.55
CA PHE A 5 38.39 25.25 32.51
C PHE A 5 39.14 25.10 31.17
N LYS A 6 39.10 23.91 30.59
CA LYS A 6 39.55 23.68 29.21
C LYS A 6 38.76 24.64 28.33
N LYS A 7 39.44 25.59 27.65
CA LYS A 7 38.84 26.40 26.59
C LYS A 7 38.27 25.45 25.53
N VAL A 8 36.97 25.24 25.54
CA VAL A 8 36.31 24.51 24.47
C VAL A 8 36.51 25.30 23.20
N ASN A 9 37.07 24.66 22.17
CA ASN A 9 37.32 25.31 20.89
C ASN A 9 35.97 25.74 20.30
N LEU A 10 35.79 27.02 20.04
CA LEU A 10 34.55 27.60 19.50
C LEU A 10 34.08 26.86 18.23
N ASN A 11 35.00 26.40 17.40
CA ASN A 11 34.69 25.65 16.19
C ASN A 11 34.06 24.27 16.50
N VAL A 12 34.48 23.63 17.60
CA VAL A 12 33.87 22.36 18.05
C VAL A 12 32.46 22.58 18.55
N LEU A 13 32.23 23.68 19.27
CA LEU A 13 30.88 24.04 19.76
C LEU A 13 29.94 24.32 18.60
N ILE A 14 30.39 25.07 17.58
CA ILE A 14 29.60 25.35 16.37
C ILE A 14 29.30 24.05 15.61
N ALA A 15 30.26 23.15 15.46
CA ALA A 15 30.06 21.87 14.80
C ALA A 15 29.02 21.00 15.50
N ILE A 16 29.05 20.94 16.84
CA ILE A 16 28.04 20.21 17.64
C ILE A 16 26.67 20.82 17.46
N LEU A 17 26.56 22.16 17.43
CA LEU A 17 25.30 22.88 17.28
C LEU A 17 24.70 22.66 15.88
N LEU A 18 25.51 22.65 14.83
CA LEU A 18 25.07 22.33 13.47
C LEU A 18 24.64 20.85 13.34
N LEU A 19 25.39 19.92 13.95
CA LEU A 19 25.04 18.51 13.95
C LEU A 19 23.70 18.27 14.66
N SER A 20 23.44 18.94 15.77
CA SER A 20 22.18 18.83 16.50
C SER A 20 20.97 19.36 15.70
N GLN A 21 21.17 20.42 14.91
CA GLN A 21 20.12 20.95 14.03
C GLN A 21 19.82 20.00 12.85
N ILE A 22 20.84 19.35 12.28
CA ILE A 22 20.65 18.34 11.25
C ILE A 22 19.86 17.15 11.79
N ILE A 23 20.19 16.67 13.00
CA ILE A 23 19.45 15.57 13.66
C ILE A 23 17.99 15.98 13.91
N LEU A 24 17.72 17.21 14.37
CA LEU A 24 16.38 17.71 14.57
C LEU A 24 15.57 17.80 13.28
N ILE A 25 16.20 18.16 12.15
CA ILE A 25 15.56 18.20 10.82
C ILE A 25 15.20 16.78 10.38
N PHE A 26 16.09 15.79 10.60
CA PHE A 26 15.81 14.40 10.27
C PHE A 26 14.72 13.78 11.16
N MET A 27 14.70 14.12 12.45
CA MET A 27 13.65 13.64 13.38
C MET A 27 12.28 14.26 13.13
N ASN A 28 12.22 15.45 12.52
CA ASN A 28 10.97 16.13 12.15
C ASN A 28 10.67 16.01 10.63
N SER A 29 11.26 15.03 9.94
CA SER A 29 11.00 14.86 8.52
C SER A 29 9.51 14.53 8.32
N PRO A 30 8.84 15.15 7.32
CA PRO A 30 7.43 14.89 7.05
C PRO A 30 7.15 13.42 6.70
N ILE A 31 8.17 12.65 6.32
CA ILE A 31 8.09 11.22 6.05
C ILE A 31 7.76 10.41 7.32
N GLU A 32 8.35 10.76 8.48
CA GLU A 32 8.03 10.05 9.74
C GLU A 32 6.64 10.43 10.28
N GLN A 33 6.22 11.68 10.11
CA GLN A 33 4.86 12.09 10.48
C GLN A 33 3.80 11.42 9.60
N ILE A 34 4.09 11.23 8.32
CA ILE A 34 3.24 10.47 7.42
C ILE A 34 3.17 9.00 7.89
N ALA A 35 4.31 8.37 8.17
CA ALA A 35 4.35 6.97 8.62
C ALA A 35 3.62 6.76 9.96
N GLN A 36 3.74 7.68 10.91
CA GLN A 36 3.02 7.61 12.20
C GLN A 36 1.50 7.81 12.05
N ASN A 37 1.05 8.71 11.18
CA ASN A 37 -0.38 8.87 10.88
C ASN A 37 -0.99 7.65 10.19
N TYR A 38 -0.24 6.95 9.34
CA TYR A 38 -0.69 5.71 8.72
C TYR A 38 -0.77 4.54 9.71
N GLN A 39 0.06 4.52 10.75
CA GLN A 39 0.07 3.43 11.74
C GLN A 39 -1.20 3.40 12.60
N SER A 40 -1.85 4.54 12.84
CA SER A 40 -3.09 4.62 13.60
C SER A 40 -4.33 4.14 12.84
N ASN A 41 -4.27 4.07 11.50
CA ASN A 41 -5.38 3.68 10.62
C ASN A 41 -5.09 2.38 9.86
N SER A 42 -4.28 1.48 10.41
CA SER A 42 -3.94 0.22 9.77
C SER A 42 -4.52 -0.98 10.52
N LEU A 43 -4.98 -1.96 9.77
CA LEU A 43 -5.42 -3.26 10.27
C LEU A 43 -4.50 -4.34 9.70
N GLU A 44 -4.00 -5.23 10.56
CA GLU A 44 -3.22 -6.40 10.15
C GLU A 44 -4.12 -7.61 9.93
N LYS A 45 -3.75 -8.47 8.98
CA LYS A 45 -4.52 -9.66 8.58
C LYS A 45 -5.97 -9.31 8.25
N PHE A 46 -6.13 -8.32 7.37
CA PHE A 46 -7.43 -7.79 7.01
C PHE A 46 -8.23 -8.82 6.20
N THR A 47 -9.47 -9.01 6.60
CA THR A 47 -10.46 -9.77 5.83
C THR A 47 -11.81 -9.07 5.96
N THR A 48 -12.45 -8.80 4.83
CA THR A 48 -13.81 -8.26 4.80
C THR A 48 -14.64 -8.96 3.73
N MET A 49 -15.95 -8.95 3.93
CA MET A 49 -16.93 -9.43 2.96
C MET A 49 -17.83 -8.26 2.60
N ILE A 50 -17.94 -7.99 1.31
CA ILE A 50 -18.87 -7.00 0.76
C ILE A 50 -19.97 -7.77 0.07
N SER A 51 -21.19 -7.66 0.58
CA SER A 51 -22.37 -8.29 -0.04
C SER A 51 -23.04 -7.25 -0.95
N GLY A 52 -23.02 -7.52 -2.25
CA GLY A 52 -23.77 -6.76 -3.26
C GLY A 52 -25.01 -7.53 -3.70
N ASP A 53 -25.82 -6.92 -4.57
CA ASP A 53 -27.08 -7.52 -5.07
C ASP A 53 -26.85 -8.81 -5.89
N LYS A 54 -25.64 -9.09 -6.36
CA LYS A 54 -25.34 -10.21 -7.25
C LYS A 54 -24.15 -11.08 -6.82
N SER A 55 -23.29 -10.63 -5.91
CA SER A 55 -22.11 -11.38 -5.49
C SER A 55 -21.70 -11.02 -4.07
N VAL A 56 -21.01 -11.95 -3.41
CA VAL A 56 -20.28 -11.70 -2.19
C VAL A 56 -18.83 -11.56 -2.56
N ASP A 57 -18.27 -10.39 -2.35
CA ASP A 57 -16.86 -10.15 -2.57
C ASP A 57 -16.10 -10.34 -1.26
N ILE A 58 -15.09 -11.18 -1.29
CA ILE A 58 -14.18 -11.39 -0.16
C ILE A 58 -12.89 -10.67 -0.49
N ILE A 59 -12.48 -9.77 0.38
CA ILE A 59 -11.22 -9.04 0.25
C ILE A 59 -10.32 -9.42 1.41
N THR A 60 -9.11 -9.87 1.11
CA THR A 60 -8.09 -10.19 2.11
C THR A 60 -6.81 -9.45 1.81
N SER A 61 -6.00 -9.17 2.83
CA SER A 61 -4.64 -8.67 2.69
C SER A 61 -3.86 -8.84 3.99
N ASP A 62 -2.52 -8.79 3.91
CA ASP A 62 -1.67 -8.80 5.09
C ASP A 62 -1.91 -7.57 5.96
N LYS A 63 -2.11 -6.42 5.32
CA LYS A 63 -2.36 -5.15 6.00
C LYS A 63 -3.27 -4.25 5.18
N MET A 64 -4.19 -3.58 5.84
CA MET A 64 -4.99 -2.51 5.25
C MET A 64 -4.59 -1.17 5.86
N VAL A 65 -4.42 -0.15 5.02
CA VAL A 65 -4.14 1.23 5.44
C VAL A 65 -5.15 2.17 4.78
N LYS A 66 -5.85 2.92 5.59
CA LYS A 66 -6.73 3.99 5.11
C LYS A 66 -5.90 5.22 4.77
N ILE A 67 -5.79 5.58 3.49
CA ILE A 67 -5.03 6.74 3.01
C ILE A 67 -5.82 8.03 3.26
N ASN A 68 -7.10 8.03 2.90
CA ASN A 68 -8.05 9.11 3.14
C ASN A 68 -9.48 8.56 3.16
N GLU A 69 -10.49 9.42 3.17
CA GLU A 69 -11.89 9.01 3.24
C GLU A 69 -12.32 8.09 2.08
N ASN A 70 -11.72 8.29 0.90
CA ASN A 70 -12.11 7.59 -0.32
C ASN A 70 -11.07 6.56 -0.79
N LYS A 71 -9.86 6.55 -0.19
CA LYS A 71 -8.78 5.66 -0.63
C LYS A 71 -8.26 4.79 0.48
N THR A 72 -8.20 3.51 0.17
CA THR A 72 -7.63 2.47 1.04
C THR A 72 -6.58 1.70 0.25
N MET A 73 -5.46 1.39 0.89
CA MET A 73 -4.41 0.55 0.34
C MET A 73 -4.37 -0.79 1.09
N LEU A 74 -4.39 -1.86 0.33
CA LEU A 74 -4.12 -3.21 0.78
C LEU A 74 -2.64 -3.48 0.52
N ILE A 75 -1.89 -3.80 1.55
CA ILE A 75 -0.43 -3.99 1.50
C ILE A 75 -0.13 -5.46 1.74
N GLY A 76 0.87 -5.97 1.02
CA GLY A 76 1.25 -7.38 1.04
C GLY A 76 0.42 -8.19 0.04
N ASP A 77 0.20 -9.46 0.35
CA ASP A 77 -0.58 -10.35 -0.51
C ASP A 77 -2.07 -10.03 -0.36
N ALA A 78 -2.63 -9.39 -1.38
CA ALA A 78 -4.04 -9.02 -1.42
C ALA A 78 -4.80 -9.92 -2.41
N SER A 79 -5.96 -10.41 -2.00
CA SER A 79 -6.89 -11.15 -2.85
C SER A 79 -8.28 -10.51 -2.82
N LEU A 80 -8.87 -10.36 -4.01
CA LEU A 80 -10.26 -9.96 -4.23
C LEU A 80 -10.95 -11.12 -4.93
N LYS A 81 -11.93 -11.71 -4.26
CA LYS A 81 -12.60 -12.93 -4.74
C LYS A 81 -14.10 -12.76 -4.74
N ASN A 82 -14.73 -13.14 -5.84
CA ASN A 82 -16.17 -13.32 -5.94
C ASN A 82 -16.52 -14.68 -6.56
N SER A 83 -17.77 -14.86 -6.97
CA SER A 83 -18.24 -16.11 -7.59
C SER A 83 -17.69 -16.36 -8.99
N GLU A 84 -17.17 -15.34 -9.68
CA GLU A 84 -16.76 -15.40 -11.09
C GLU A 84 -15.24 -15.43 -11.27
N TYR A 85 -14.51 -14.72 -10.40
CA TYR A 85 -13.05 -14.62 -10.51
C TYR A 85 -12.39 -14.37 -9.14
N GLU A 86 -11.09 -14.61 -9.12
CA GLU A 86 -10.20 -14.22 -8.03
C GLU A 86 -9.02 -13.40 -8.61
N ILE A 87 -8.79 -12.22 -8.05
CA ILE A 87 -7.65 -11.36 -8.40
C ILE A 87 -6.69 -11.35 -7.22
N SER A 88 -5.46 -11.79 -7.46
CA SER A 88 -4.37 -11.75 -6.48
C SER A 88 -3.28 -10.80 -6.94
N SER A 89 -2.88 -9.88 -6.08
CA SER A 89 -1.82 -8.91 -6.36
C SER A 89 -1.20 -8.37 -5.07
N LYS A 90 -0.12 -7.62 -5.22
CA LYS A 90 0.50 -6.90 -4.10
C LYS A 90 0.15 -5.42 -4.18
N ASN A 91 -0.07 -4.80 -3.01
CA ASN A 91 -0.30 -3.35 -2.89
C ASN A 91 -1.46 -2.84 -3.76
N VAL A 92 -2.65 -3.35 -3.49
CA VAL A 92 -3.88 -2.97 -4.19
C VAL A 92 -4.43 -1.67 -3.59
N THR A 93 -4.79 -0.72 -4.44
CA THR A 93 -5.48 0.51 -4.05
C THR A 93 -6.96 0.41 -4.39
N ILE A 94 -7.82 0.70 -3.43
CA ILE A 94 -9.28 0.80 -3.60
C ILE A 94 -9.66 2.27 -3.49
N ASP A 95 -10.21 2.84 -4.57
CA ASP A 95 -10.75 4.20 -4.63
C ASP A 95 -12.28 4.13 -4.70
N THR A 96 -12.92 4.37 -3.58
CA THR A 96 -14.38 4.27 -3.47
C THR A 96 -15.12 5.43 -4.15
N HIS A 97 -14.46 6.59 -4.31
CA HIS A 97 -15.04 7.73 -4.99
C HIS A 97 -15.12 7.49 -6.50
N ASN A 98 -14.03 7.01 -7.09
CA ASN A 98 -13.95 6.72 -8.52
C ASN A 98 -14.43 5.30 -8.87
N LYS A 99 -14.73 4.48 -7.84
CA LYS A 99 -15.11 3.06 -7.99
C LYS A 99 -14.06 2.23 -8.74
N ILE A 100 -12.79 2.57 -8.54
CA ILE A 100 -11.64 1.91 -9.17
C ILE A 100 -10.86 1.12 -8.13
N THR A 101 -10.57 -0.13 -8.44
CA THR A 101 -9.61 -0.95 -7.69
C THR A 101 -8.44 -1.28 -8.60
N SER A 102 -7.21 -1.03 -8.16
CA SER A 102 -6.05 -1.16 -9.05
C SER A 102 -4.77 -1.58 -8.33
N SER A 103 -3.86 -2.18 -9.09
CA SER A 103 -2.47 -2.41 -8.70
C SER A 103 -1.54 -2.16 -9.89
N VAL A 104 -0.34 -1.66 -9.58
CA VAL A 104 0.79 -1.56 -10.53
C VAL A 104 1.84 -2.64 -10.25
N LYS A 105 1.44 -3.71 -9.58
CA LYS A 105 2.28 -4.87 -9.24
C LYS A 105 1.77 -6.08 -9.96
N GLU A 106 2.67 -7.06 -10.11
CA GLU A 106 2.31 -8.35 -10.69
C GLU A 106 0.98 -8.86 -10.12
N THR A 107 0.09 -9.21 -11.03
CA THR A 107 -1.29 -9.59 -10.75
C THR A 107 -1.60 -10.91 -11.43
N GLU A 108 -2.27 -11.78 -10.71
CA GLU A 108 -2.85 -13.00 -11.22
C GLU A 108 -4.36 -12.95 -11.08
N THR A 109 -5.07 -13.16 -12.19
CA THR A 109 -6.54 -13.21 -12.20
C THR A 109 -6.97 -14.58 -12.72
N THR A 110 -7.70 -15.30 -11.90
CA THR A 110 -8.17 -16.66 -12.22
C THR A 110 -9.69 -16.70 -12.30
N ASN A 111 -10.22 -17.38 -13.30
CA ASN A 111 -11.64 -17.68 -13.45
C ASN A 111 -11.81 -19.14 -13.96
N ASN A 112 -13.05 -19.51 -14.31
CA ASN A 112 -13.37 -20.84 -14.83
C ASN A 112 -12.74 -21.13 -16.20
N GLN A 113 -12.31 -20.14 -16.97
CA GLN A 113 -11.72 -20.28 -18.30
C GLN A 113 -10.19 -20.40 -18.27
N GLY A 114 -9.55 -19.84 -17.25
CA GLY A 114 -8.10 -19.82 -17.16
C GLY A 114 -7.56 -18.78 -16.18
N THR A 115 -6.27 -18.53 -16.34
CA THR A 115 -5.52 -17.60 -15.51
C THR A 115 -4.82 -16.57 -16.39
N ILE A 116 -4.96 -15.31 -16.04
CA ILE A 116 -4.22 -14.19 -16.64
C ILE A 116 -3.18 -13.69 -15.64
N LYS A 117 -1.92 -13.63 -16.07
CA LYS A 117 -0.84 -12.94 -15.35
C LYS A 117 -0.53 -11.64 -16.06
N SER A 118 -0.36 -10.55 -15.30
CA SER A 118 -0.08 -9.21 -15.84
C SER A 118 0.84 -8.43 -14.90
N GLU A 119 1.39 -7.32 -15.38
CA GLU A 119 2.23 -6.41 -14.57
C GLU A 119 1.40 -5.51 -13.65
N GLY A 120 0.08 -5.52 -13.82
CA GLY A 120 -0.87 -4.78 -12.98
C GLY A 120 -2.28 -4.91 -13.51
N PHE A 121 -3.24 -4.32 -12.79
CA PHE A 121 -4.64 -4.28 -13.21
C PHE A 121 -5.34 -3.00 -12.79
N GLU A 122 -6.45 -2.71 -13.45
CA GLU A 122 -7.45 -1.72 -13.07
C GLU A 122 -8.84 -2.36 -13.23
N PHE A 123 -9.58 -2.42 -12.14
CA PHE A 123 -10.97 -2.88 -12.13
C PHE A 123 -11.90 -1.70 -11.95
N ASP A 124 -12.67 -1.42 -12.98
CA ASP A 124 -13.78 -0.46 -12.94
C ASP A 124 -15.02 -1.17 -12.40
N GLN A 125 -15.39 -0.88 -11.17
CA GLN A 125 -16.50 -1.54 -10.49
C GLN A 125 -17.86 -1.11 -11.07
N GLU A 126 -17.96 0.08 -11.65
CA GLU A 126 -19.19 0.57 -12.25
C GLU A 126 -19.45 -0.07 -13.61
N ALA A 127 -18.42 -0.12 -14.45
CA ALA A 127 -18.47 -0.78 -15.75
C ALA A 127 -18.38 -2.31 -15.67
N ASN A 128 -17.94 -2.86 -14.53
CA ASN A 128 -17.60 -4.28 -14.33
C ASN A 128 -16.55 -4.78 -15.33
N ILE A 129 -15.52 -3.97 -15.56
CA ILE A 129 -14.45 -4.25 -16.53
C ILE A 129 -13.11 -4.34 -15.80
N ILE A 130 -12.37 -5.42 -16.05
CA ILE A 130 -10.98 -5.56 -15.62
C ILE A 130 -10.08 -5.27 -16.81
N LYS A 131 -9.19 -4.30 -16.67
CA LYS A 131 -8.11 -3.97 -17.61
C LYS A 131 -6.79 -4.47 -17.04
N PHE A 132 -6.03 -5.20 -17.84
CA PHE A 132 -4.70 -5.68 -17.47
C PHE A 132 -3.65 -4.72 -18.01
N ASN A 133 -2.71 -4.31 -17.16
CA ASN A 133 -1.67 -3.35 -17.49
C ASN A 133 -0.36 -4.07 -17.78
N GLY A 134 0.40 -3.54 -18.74
CA GLY A 134 1.70 -4.05 -19.13
C GLY A 134 1.63 -5.38 -19.90
N LYS A 135 2.70 -6.17 -19.80
CA LYS A 135 2.74 -7.50 -20.43
C LYS A 135 1.75 -8.43 -19.73
N SER A 136 0.91 -9.08 -20.54
CA SER A 136 -0.10 -10.02 -20.03
C SER A 136 0.02 -11.37 -20.74
N GLU A 137 -0.14 -12.45 -19.98
CA GLU A 137 -0.10 -13.82 -20.44
C GLU A 137 -1.36 -14.56 -19.97
N PHE A 138 -2.06 -15.21 -20.90
CA PHE A 138 -3.24 -16.03 -20.60
C PHE A 138 -2.90 -17.50 -20.70
N LYS A 139 -3.31 -18.28 -19.70
CA LYS A 139 -3.27 -19.74 -19.71
C LYS A 139 -4.66 -20.29 -19.53
N THR A 140 -5.10 -21.15 -20.46
CA THR A 140 -6.36 -21.88 -20.32
C THR A 140 -6.26 -22.96 -19.24
N ASN A 141 -7.36 -23.24 -18.56
CA ASN A 141 -7.51 -24.44 -17.76
C ASN A 141 -7.81 -25.57 -18.77
N GLU A 142 -6.76 -26.14 -19.39
CA GLU A 142 -6.90 -27.39 -20.16
C GLU A 142 -7.02 -28.52 -19.13
N ASP A 143 -8.09 -29.32 -19.28
CA ASP A 143 -8.29 -30.60 -18.58
C ASP A 143 -7.22 -31.62 -18.93
#